data_27643dcabe3deac726d01c7db67043a1
#
_entry.id   27643dcabe3deac726d01c7db67043a1
#
_cell.length_a   1.000
_cell.length_b   1.000
_cell.length_c   1.000
_cell.angle_alpha   90.00
_cell.angle_beta   90.00
_cell.angle_gamma   90.00
#
_symmetry.space_group_name_H-M   'P 1'
#
loop_
_entity.id
_entity.type
_entity.pdbx_description
1 polymer ?
#
loop_
_entity_poly.entity_id
_entity_poly.type
_entity_poly.pdbx_seq_one_letter_code
_entity_poly.pdbx_strand_id
1 'polypeptide(L)'
;MQAGLDFGVLKESDTWKAFGIGVVLFCIIGFASLSLFGLTSSIYGTSDDISEVPDWVAPSMNREGIDDLYTAEDGTIQLSSLRGHVVILDFMAIDCANCHYVQEHIDDNLAEWEGLDGEYPVIAVSIATWYQYESFEQINATFGDPESNRHMPWPIVNGGDDVVLLEDGERGDITEYYSAQSIPLALVIDHEGFVVAKENTGTPLDGWKSFDSAIEAANLGEAEDLRMGIKKADRSVSGVFIIGLFLGILVYFSPCAFPVLPSFITYYLSLGMREDELRQEGKLTGRMPNSFEVGGYAALGQLTFFTIVGIIIFGLSEVIPLSGVLHQVAIAIAWLLLILGSLMLLGWTSHLLAGVQRILDQYQTRETDEIFTPRRNMYLWGIGYSAASVDCTAAAVFPFVAWLTVVGEGAFIAGLGGLILSVTMLMVMVTGLVGMGRQAMIGFLRKSTGIVKATGAWMMMFAGIGLLVYLTQPEIVASLI
;
A
#
# COMPACT_ATOMS: atom_id res chain seq x y z
N MET A 1 -22.10 35.12 -14.50
CA MET A 1 -20.94 34.44 -15.11
C MET A 1 -21.33 33.00 -15.41
N GLN A 2 -21.31 32.61 -16.67
CA GLN A 2 -21.75 31.28 -17.13
C GLN A 2 -20.85 30.20 -16.51
N ALA A 3 -21.45 29.27 -15.80
CA ALA A 3 -20.82 28.07 -15.30
C ALA A 3 -20.59 27.09 -16.46
N GLY A 4 -19.60 27.32 -17.29
CA GLY A 4 -19.20 26.45 -18.40
C GLY A 4 -17.83 25.86 -18.14
N LEU A 5 -17.64 24.57 -18.47
CA LEU A 5 -16.35 23.93 -18.58
C LEU A 5 -15.50 24.72 -19.60
N ASP A 6 -14.34 25.21 -19.19
CA ASP A 6 -13.46 25.98 -20.06
C ASP A 6 -12.48 25.06 -20.80
N PHE A 7 -12.88 24.58 -21.97
CA PHE A 7 -12.01 23.81 -22.86
C PHE A 7 -10.89 24.65 -23.51
N GLY A 8 -10.91 25.99 -23.34
CA GLY A 8 -9.86 26.89 -23.81
C GLY A 8 -8.53 26.60 -23.15
N VAL A 9 -8.54 26.14 -21.90
CA VAL A 9 -7.36 25.76 -21.13
C VAL A 9 -6.52 24.67 -21.83
N LEU A 10 -7.15 23.78 -22.59
CA LEU A 10 -6.43 22.73 -23.35
C LEU A 10 -5.66 23.31 -24.56
N LYS A 11 -5.91 24.55 -24.96
CA LYS A 11 -5.15 25.24 -26.03
C LYS A 11 -3.99 26.05 -25.49
N GLU A 12 -3.87 26.23 -24.18
CA GLU A 12 -2.82 26.99 -23.54
C GLU A 12 -1.49 26.19 -23.52
N SER A 13 -0.40 26.84 -23.94
CA SER A 13 0.95 26.26 -23.92
C SER A 13 1.38 25.79 -22.51
N ASP A 14 0.92 26.48 -21.47
CA ASP A 14 1.30 26.18 -20.08
C ASP A 14 0.63 24.91 -19.56
N THR A 15 -0.54 24.55 -20.08
CA THR A 15 -1.21 23.27 -19.78
C THR A 15 -0.41 22.08 -20.31
N TRP A 16 0.19 22.19 -21.48
CA TRP A 16 1.03 21.13 -22.05
C TRP A 16 2.42 21.06 -21.43
N LYS A 17 2.99 22.19 -21.00
CA LYS A 17 4.20 22.20 -20.18
C LYS A 17 3.93 21.49 -18.84
N ALA A 18 2.80 21.76 -18.21
CA ALA A 18 2.36 21.11 -17.00
C ALA A 18 2.13 19.60 -17.19
N PHE A 19 1.59 19.18 -18.35
CA PHE A 19 1.50 17.76 -18.73
C PHE A 19 2.87 17.10 -18.77
N GLY A 20 3.84 17.68 -19.48
CA GLY A 20 5.20 17.14 -19.56
C GLY A 20 5.88 17.04 -18.20
N ILE A 21 5.74 18.06 -17.34
CA ILE A 21 6.25 18.04 -15.96
C ILE A 21 5.53 16.94 -15.16
N GLY A 22 4.21 16.80 -15.30
CA GLY A 22 3.41 15.78 -14.63
C GLY A 22 3.84 14.37 -14.99
N VAL A 23 4.06 14.09 -16.29
CA VAL A 23 4.57 12.78 -16.76
C VAL A 23 5.93 12.47 -16.14
N VAL A 24 6.87 13.41 -16.19
CA VAL A 24 8.22 13.20 -15.63
C VAL A 24 8.16 12.95 -14.13
N LEU A 25 7.39 13.75 -13.39
CA LEU A 25 7.22 13.55 -11.94
C LEU A 25 6.54 12.22 -11.63
N PHE A 26 5.50 11.87 -12.37
CA PHE A 26 4.80 10.59 -12.17
C PHE A 26 5.72 9.39 -12.44
N CYS A 27 6.53 9.44 -13.51
CA CYS A 27 7.52 8.40 -13.80
C CYS A 27 8.59 8.31 -12.70
N ILE A 28 9.12 9.45 -12.22
CA ILE A 28 10.13 9.47 -11.16
C ILE A 28 9.55 8.90 -9.86
N ILE A 29 8.37 9.36 -9.45
CA ILE A 29 7.72 8.90 -8.22
C ILE A 29 7.32 7.42 -8.35
N GLY A 30 6.75 7.02 -9.49
CA GLY A 30 6.39 5.64 -9.77
C GLY A 30 7.61 4.72 -9.75
N PHE A 31 8.68 5.08 -10.46
CA PHE A 31 9.94 4.33 -10.45
C PHE A 31 10.56 4.26 -9.06
N ALA A 32 10.62 5.37 -8.32
CA ALA A 32 11.13 5.38 -6.95
C ALA A 32 10.28 4.50 -6.01
N SER A 33 8.96 4.55 -6.15
CA SER A 33 8.06 3.71 -5.36
C SER A 33 8.23 2.24 -5.70
N LEU A 34 8.24 1.88 -6.98
CA LEU A 34 8.47 0.50 -7.43
C LEU A 34 9.85 -0.01 -7.03
N SER A 35 10.90 0.82 -7.15
CA SER A 35 12.26 0.46 -6.72
C SER A 35 12.35 0.25 -5.21
N LEU A 36 11.68 1.08 -4.41
CA LEU A 36 11.61 0.91 -2.95
C LEU A 36 10.82 -0.35 -2.58
N PHE A 37 9.69 -0.60 -3.24
CA PHE A 37 8.91 -1.83 -3.05
C PHE A 37 9.68 -3.06 -3.57
N GLY A 38 10.30 -2.97 -4.74
CA GLY A 38 11.11 -4.05 -5.32
C GLY A 38 12.36 -4.36 -4.49
N LEU A 39 13.08 -3.33 -3.99
CA LEU A 39 14.20 -3.51 -3.07
C LEU A 39 13.76 -4.11 -1.74
N THR A 40 12.59 -3.72 -1.21
CA THR A 40 12.06 -4.33 0.00
C THR A 40 11.62 -5.78 -0.24
N SER A 41 10.99 -6.10 -1.37
CA SER A 41 10.56 -7.47 -1.66
C SER A 41 11.71 -8.40 -2.04
N SER A 42 12.76 -7.91 -2.70
CA SER A 42 13.94 -8.71 -3.06
C SER A 42 14.94 -8.89 -1.91
N ILE A 43 15.03 -7.91 -1.00
CA ILE A 43 15.91 -7.97 0.17
C ILE A 43 15.22 -8.62 1.38
N TYR A 44 13.88 -8.47 1.50
CA TYR A 44 13.12 -9.13 2.55
C TYR A 44 12.89 -10.59 2.22
N GLY A 45 13.39 -11.47 3.07
CA GLY A 45 13.09 -12.88 3.06
C GLY A 45 14.20 -13.79 2.51
N THR A 46 15.30 -13.25 1.96
CA THR A 46 16.49 -14.05 1.63
C THR A 46 17.65 -13.71 2.57
N SER A 47 18.48 -14.71 2.86
CA SER A 47 19.68 -14.61 3.69
C SER A 47 20.82 -15.30 2.98
N ASP A 48 22.03 -14.75 3.15
CA ASP A 48 23.29 -15.44 2.75
C ASP A 48 23.61 -16.62 3.68
N ASP A 49 22.91 -16.74 4.80
CA ASP A 49 23.04 -17.86 5.75
C ASP A 49 22.10 -18.99 5.30
N ILE A 50 22.66 -19.95 4.58
CA ILE A 50 21.93 -21.09 4.01
C ILE A 50 21.58 -22.05 5.14
N SER A 51 20.30 -22.22 5.41
CA SER A 51 19.78 -23.15 6.40
C SER A 51 18.53 -23.86 5.86
N GLU A 52 18.23 -25.02 6.41
CA GLU A 52 16.94 -25.66 6.16
C GLU A 52 15.80 -24.72 6.52
N VAL A 53 14.71 -24.81 5.76
CA VAL A 53 13.50 -24.02 6.05
C VAL A 53 12.92 -24.41 7.40
N PRO A 54 12.31 -23.47 8.15
CA PRO A 54 11.59 -23.78 9.38
C PRO A 54 10.51 -24.82 9.15
N ASP A 55 10.47 -25.88 9.96
CA ASP A 55 9.43 -26.90 9.89
C ASP A 55 8.10 -26.35 10.40
N TRP A 56 7.00 -26.81 9.83
CA TRP A 56 5.66 -26.43 10.24
C TRP A 56 4.71 -27.62 10.21
N VAL A 57 3.65 -27.55 11.03
CA VAL A 57 2.52 -28.48 11.06
C VAL A 57 1.24 -27.66 10.96
N ALA A 58 0.48 -27.87 9.91
CA ALA A 58 -0.74 -27.11 9.64
C ALA A 58 -1.92 -28.01 9.28
N PRO A 59 -3.17 -27.62 9.66
CA PRO A 59 -4.37 -28.37 9.27
C PRO A 59 -4.54 -28.43 7.76
N SER A 60 -4.77 -29.62 7.21
CA SER A 60 -5.12 -29.86 5.80
C SER A 60 -6.63 -29.79 5.59
N MET A 61 -7.06 -29.48 4.37
CA MET A 61 -8.48 -29.46 4.00
C MET A 61 -9.14 -30.85 3.94
N ASN A 62 -8.39 -31.91 4.09
CA ASN A 62 -8.89 -33.28 4.08
C ASN A 62 -9.80 -33.57 2.87
N ARG A 63 -9.20 -33.60 1.66
CA ARG A 63 -9.86 -33.89 0.39
C ARG A 63 -9.51 -35.27 -0.09
N GLU A 64 -10.54 -36.04 -0.42
CA GLU A 64 -10.39 -37.44 -0.84
C GLU A 64 -9.47 -37.55 -2.09
N GLY A 65 -8.43 -38.36 -1.96
CA GLY A 65 -7.51 -38.69 -3.05
C GLY A 65 -6.35 -37.71 -3.28
N ILE A 66 -6.31 -36.59 -2.57
CA ILE A 66 -5.25 -35.56 -2.70
C ILE A 66 -4.49 -35.44 -1.37
N ASP A 67 -5.16 -34.96 -0.34
CA ASP A 67 -4.55 -34.69 0.96
C ASP A 67 -4.18 -35.96 1.71
N ASP A 68 -4.90 -37.07 1.46
CA ASP A 68 -4.66 -38.37 2.11
C ASP A 68 -3.23 -38.92 1.91
N LEU A 69 -2.56 -38.54 0.84
CA LEU A 69 -1.17 -38.98 0.56
C LEU A 69 -0.17 -38.40 1.56
N TYR A 70 -0.45 -37.19 2.08
CA TYR A 70 0.49 -36.41 2.90
C TYR A 70 -0.10 -36.03 4.26
N THR A 71 -1.39 -36.27 4.45
CA THR A 71 -2.11 -35.90 5.66
C THR A 71 -1.92 -36.97 6.73
N ALA A 72 -1.48 -36.58 7.92
CA ALA A 72 -1.40 -37.46 9.09
C ALA A 72 -2.81 -37.83 9.61
N GLU A 73 -2.88 -38.83 10.51
CA GLU A 73 -4.16 -39.31 11.09
C GLU A 73 -4.94 -38.20 11.82
N ASP A 74 -4.29 -37.16 12.28
CA ASP A 74 -4.89 -36.00 12.95
C ASP A 74 -5.38 -34.91 11.98
N GLY A 75 -5.28 -35.13 10.66
CA GLY A 75 -5.73 -34.18 9.64
C GLY A 75 -4.74 -33.03 9.40
N THR A 76 -3.46 -33.17 9.76
CA THR A 76 -2.43 -32.18 9.54
C THR A 76 -1.40 -32.64 8.51
N ILE A 77 -0.75 -31.68 7.85
CA ILE A 77 0.44 -31.92 7.03
C ILE A 77 1.63 -31.28 7.74
N GLN A 78 2.75 -31.99 7.77
CA GLN A 78 4.02 -31.48 8.31
C GLN A 78 5.05 -31.39 7.17
N LEU A 79 5.76 -30.26 7.07
CA LEU A 79 6.73 -30.05 5.99
C LEU A 79 7.86 -31.09 6.02
N SER A 80 8.38 -31.41 7.20
CA SER A 80 9.45 -32.42 7.31
C SER A 80 9.02 -33.82 6.90
N SER A 81 7.72 -34.15 6.87
CA SER A 81 7.22 -35.42 6.36
C SER A 81 7.31 -35.50 4.82
N LEU A 82 7.51 -34.37 4.16
CA LEU A 82 7.67 -34.28 2.70
C LEU A 82 9.14 -34.34 2.25
N ARG A 83 10.09 -34.63 3.17
CA ARG A 83 11.50 -34.84 2.81
C ARG A 83 11.65 -35.94 1.80
N GLY A 84 12.60 -35.80 0.87
CA GLY A 84 12.75 -36.68 -0.27
C GLY A 84 11.91 -36.29 -1.49
N HIS A 85 11.13 -35.22 -1.38
CA HIS A 85 10.40 -34.59 -2.50
C HIS A 85 10.93 -33.19 -2.76
N VAL A 86 10.78 -32.71 -3.98
CA VAL A 86 10.85 -31.29 -4.31
C VAL A 86 9.49 -30.69 -4.01
N VAL A 87 9.43 -29.72 -3.10
CA VAL A 87 8.18 -29.11 -2.67
C VAL A 87 8.03 -27.72 -3.24
N ILE A 88 7.01 -27.49 -4.05
CA ILE A 88 6.57 -26.16 -4.47
C ILE A 88 5.62 -25.65 -3.39
N LEU A 89 6.03 -24.63 -2.67
CA LEU A 89 5.26 -24.05 -1.57
C LEU A 89 4.69 -22.70 -1.99
N ASP A 90 3.37 -22.62 -2.16
CA ASP A 90 2.64 -21.43 -2.58
C ASP A 90 1.92 -20.78 -1.38
N PHE A 91 2.28 -19.55 -1.03
CA PHE A 91 1.62 -18.75 -0.01
C PHE A 91 0.56 -17.86 -0.64
N MET A 92 -0.70 -18.10 -0.31
CA MET A 92 -1.84 -17.53 -1.03
C MET A 92 -2.94 -17.02 -0.11
N ALA A 93 -3.93 -16.33 -0.72
CA ALA A 93 -5.21 -15.95 -0.13
C ALA A 93 -6.30 -15.89 -1.22
N ILE A 94 -7.57 -15.97 -0.82
CA ILE A 94 -8.73 -15.97 -1.74
C ILE A 94 -8.75 -14.68 -2.56
N ASP A 95 -8.60 -13.53 -1.91
CA ASP A 95 -8.72 -12.20 -2.54
C ASP A 95 -7.38 -11.66 -3.08
N CYS A 96 -6.35 -12.51 -3.18
CA CYS A 96 -5.05 -12.15 -3.73
C CYS A 96 -5.02 -12.39 -5.25
N ALA A 97 -5.36 -11.39 -6.06
CA ALA A 97 -5.41 -11.52 -7.51
C ALA A 97 -4.08 -11.97 -8.14
N ASN A 98 -2.95 -11.50 -7.62
CA ASN A 98 -1.63 -11.87 -8.12
C ASN A 98 -1.23 -13.31 -7.73
N CYS A 99 -1.79 -13.86 -6.63
CA CYS A 99 -1.60 -15.26 -6.25
C CYS A 99 -2.26 -16.21 -7.27
N HIS A 100 -3.35 -15.80 -7.92
CA HIS A 100 -4.04 -16.62 -8.90
C HIS A 100 -3.15 -16.92 -10.12
N TYR A 101 -2.26 -15.99 -10.51
CA TYR A 101 -1.31 -16.25 -11.60
C TYR A 101 -0.23 -17.26 -11.19
N VAL A 102 0.19 -17.30 -9.91
CA VAL A 102 1.06 -18.35 -9.38
C VAL A 102 0.35 -19.69 -9.45
N GLN A 103 -0.90 -19.73 -9.00
CA GLN A 103 -1.72 -20.94 -8.99
C GLN A 103 -1.99 -21.47 -10.40
N GLU A 104 -2.28 -20.58 -11.36
CA GLU A 104 -2.45 -20.92 -12.77
C GLU A 104 -1.17 -21.49 -13.34
N HIS A 105 0.00 -20.89 -13.06
CA HIS A 105 1.28 -21.42 -13.49
C HIS A 105 1.57 -22.80 -12.89
N ILE A 106 1.26 -23.03 -11.63
CA ILE A 106 1.43 -24.34 -10.98
C ILE A 106 0.48 -25.35 -11.63
N ASP A 107 -0.79 -25.04 -11.83
CA ASP A 107 -1.80 -25.93 -12.39
C ASP A 107 -1.44 -26.34 -13.83
N ASP A 108 -0.99 -25.39 -14.64
CA ASP A 108 -0.59 -25.62 -16.03
C ASP A 108 0.63 -26.52 -16.17
N ASN A 109 1.55 -26.51 -15.19
CA ASN A 109 2.84 -27.21 -15.30
C ASN A 109 2.99 -28.38 -14.32
N LEU A 110 2.13 -28.54 -13.31
CA LEU A 110 2.27 -29.55 -12.26
C LEU A 110 2.36 -30.98 -12.82
N ALA A 111 1.52 -31.31 -13.79
CA ALA A 111 1.54 -32.65 -14.41
C ALA A 111 2.85 -32.91 -15.16
N GLU A 112 3.49 -31.89 -15.73
CA GLU A 112 4.81 -32.01 -16.39
C GLU A 112 5.89 -32.19 -15.32
N TRP A 113 5.86 -31.41 -14.24
CA TRP A 113 6.84 -31.52 -13.15
C TRP A 113 6.73 -32.84 -12.38
N GLU A 114 5.51 -33.35 -12.13
CA GLU A 114 5.29 -34.68 -11.54
C GLU A 114 5.78 -35.84 -12.45
N GLY A 115 5.80 -35.59 -13.74
CA GLY A 115 6.28 -36.54 -14.75
C GLY A 115 7.78 -36.49 -15.02
N LEU A 116 8.56 -35.68 -14.32
CA LEU A 116 10.02 -35.61 -14.47
C LEU A 116 10.68 -36.92 -14.02
N ASP A 117 11.64 -37.42 -14.79
CA ASP A 117 12.34 -38.68 -14.57
C ASP A 117 13.52 -38.58 -13.57
N GLY A 118 13.56 -37.55 -12.72
CA GLY A 118 14.63 -37.38 -11.75
C GLY A 118 14.48 -38.24 -10.49
N GLU A 119 15.40 -38.11 -9.55
CA GLU A 119 15.45 -38.94 -8.33
C GLU A 119 14.38 -38.50 -7.31
N TYR A 120 14.00 -37.20 -7.29
CA TYR A 120 13.15 -36.63 -6.27
C TYR A 120 11.81 -36.14 -6.87
N PRO A 121 10.67 -36.81 -6.56
CA PRO A 121 9.37 -36.43 -7.08
C PRO A 121 8.98 -35.01 -6.70
N VAL A 122 8.28 -34.32 -7.59
CA VAL A 122 7.81 -32.94 -7.36
C VAL A 122 6.39 -32.97 -6.82
N ILE A 123 6.11 -32.15 -5.82
CA ILE A 123 4.76 -31.94 -5.24
C ILE A 123 4.52 -30.46 -5.01
N ALA A 124 3.27 -30.03 -5.09
CA ALA A 124 2.85 -28.70 -4.73
C ALA A 124 2.03 -28.69 -3.43
N VAL A 125 2.18 -27.67 -2.61
CA VAL A 125 1.37 -27.42 -1.40
C VAL A 125 1.09 -25.92 -1.32
N SER A 126 -0.17 -25.54 -1.20
CA SER A 126 -0.55 -24.15 -0.94
C SER A 126 -0.84 -23.90 0.54
N ILE A 127 -0.40 -22.74 1.04
CA ILE A 127 -0.62 -22.29 2.41
C ILE A 127 -1.49 -21.04 2.38
N ALA A 128 -2.67 -21.11 3.00
CA ALA A 128 -3.52 -19.95 3.20
C ALA A 128 -2.94 -19.03 4.28
N THR A 129 -2.58 -17.79 3.90
CA THR A 129 -1.85 -16.87 4.78
C THR A 129 -2.72 -15.83 5.45
N TRP A 130 -3.91 -15.54 4.91
CA TRP A 130 -4.84 -14.56 5.50
C TRP A 130 -5.83 -15.22 6.47
N TYR A 131 -5.37 -16.22 7.22
CA TYR A 131 -6.15 -17.00 8.18
C TYR A 131 -6.86 -16.17 9.26
N GLN A 132 -6.53 -14.89 9.43
CA GLN A 132 -7.22 -13.96 10.31
C GLN A 132 -8.47 -13.33 9.66
N TYR A 133 -8.56 -13.34 8.34
CA TYR A 133 -9.63 -12.70 7.57
C TYR A 133 -10.45 -13.71 6.77
N GLU A 134 -9.85 -14.83 6.40
CA GLU A 134 -10.44 -15.88 5.59
C GLU A 134 -10.59 -17.15 6.46
N SER A 135 -11.81 -17.64 6.58
CA SER A 135 -12.02 -18.90 7.30
C SER A 135 -11.59 -20.09 6.46
N PHE A 136 -11.19 -21.18 7.15
CA PHE A 136 -10.81 -22.42 6.47
C PHE A 136 -11.97 -23.00 5.63
N GLU A 137 -13.22 -22.77 6.04
CA GLU A 137 -14.40 -23.14 5.28
C GLU A 137 -14.52 -22.36 3.95
N GLN A 138 -14.23 -21.04 3.96
CA GLN A 138 -14.21 -20.22 2.75
C GLN A 138 -13.11 -20.65 1.79
N ILE A 139 -11.92 -20.95 2.32
CA ILE A 139 -10.78 -21.45 1.53
C ILE A 139 -11.16 -22.77 0.87
N ASN A 140 -11.76 -23.72 1.63
CA ASN A 140 -12.20 -25.00 1.11
C ASN A 140 -13.31 -24.84 0.05
N ALA A 141 -14.26 -23.95 0.24
CA ALA A 141 -15.30 -23.68 -0.76
C ALA A 141 -14.75 -23.08 -2.05
N THR A 142 -13.67 -22.29 -1.96
CA THR A 142 -13.07 -21.61 -3.12
C THR A 142 -12.12 -22.53 -3.89
N PHE A 143 -11.24 -23.21 -3.19
CA PHE A 143 -10.12 -23.94 -3.82
C PHE A 143 -10.26 -25.47 -3.70
N GLY A 144 -11.05 -25.95 -2.73
CA GLY A 144 -11.25 -27.36 -2.49
C GLY A 144 -12.43 -27.98 -3.25
N ASP A 145 -13.41 -27.17 -3.68
CA ASP A 145 -14.57 -27.65 -4.43
C ASP A 145 -14.20 -27.94 -5.89
N PRO A 146 -14.36 -29.19 -6.40
CA PRO A 146 -14.08 -29.52 -7.79
C PRO A 146 -14.93 -28.76 -8.83
N GLU A 147 -16.09 -28.21 -8.41
CA GLU A 147 -16.94 -27.39 -9.28
C GLU A 147 -16.51 -25.92 -9.30
N SER A 148 -15.58 -25.51 -8.42
CA SER A 148 -15.04 -24.17 -8.41
C SER A 148 -14.13 -23.92 -9.61
N ASN A 149 -14.24 -22.75 -10.20
CA ASN A 149 -13.32 -22.31 -11.28
C ASN A 149 -11.91 -21.99 -10.77
N ARG A 150 -11.69 -22.10 -9.46
CA ARG A 150 -10.39 -21.92 -8.79
C ARG A 150 -9.95 -23.19 -8.05
N HIS A 151 -10.50 -24.34 -8.44
CA HIS A 151 -10.11 -25.61 -7.83
C HIS A 151 -8.62 -25.86 -7.97
N MET A 152 -7.97 -26.25 -6.87
CA MET A 152 -6.56 -26.65 -6.85
C MET A 152 -6.46 -28.17 -6.68
N PRO A 153 -5.86 -28.90 -7.62
CA PRO A 153 -5.74 -30.36 -7.53
C PRO A 153 -4.56 -30.83 -6.65
N TRP A 154 -4.04 -30.00 -5.75
CA TRP A 154 -2.96 -30.31 -4.80
C TRP A 154 -3.34 -29.96 -3.38
N PRO A 155 -2.58 -30.46 -2.36
CA PRO A 155 -2.84 -30.18 -0.95
C PRO A 155 -2.85 -28.67 -0.61
N ILE A 156 -3.80 -28.30 0.24
CA ILE A 156 -3.93 -26.94 0.78
C ILE A 156 -3.98 -27.05 2.32
N VAL A 157 -3.18 -26.23 2.98
CA VAL A 157 -3.14 -26.14 4.44
C VAL A 157 -3.56 -24.75 4.92
N ASN A 158 -4.15 -24.71 6.11
CA ASN A 158 -4.48 -23.46 6.77
C ASN A 158 -3.25 -22.96 7.53
N GLY A 159 -2.69 -21.84 7.11
CA GLY A 159 -1.64 -21.16 7.87
C GLY A 159 -2.14 -20.72 9.24
N GLY A 160 -1.22 -20.31 10.11
CA GLY A 160 -1.53 -19.88 11.46
C GLY A 160 -0.36 -19.15 12.12
N ASP A 161 -0.64 -18.53 13.25
CA ASP A 161 0.34 -17.86 14.10
C ASP A 161 1.09 -18.83 15.04
N ASP A 162 0.66 -20.11 15.06
CA ASP A 162 1.17 -21.17 15.93
C ASP A 162 1.53 -22.47 15.19
N VAL A 163 1.79 -22.42 13.87
CA VAL A 163 2.02 -23.63 13.06
C VAL A 163 3.51 -23.96 12.86
N VAL A 164 4.42 -22.98 12.93
CA VAL A 164 5.87 -23.22 12.78
C VAL A 164 6.44 -23.83 14.05
N LEU A 165 7.21 -24.90 13.90
CA LEU A 165 7.87 -25.60 15.01
C LEU A 165 9.22 -24.95 15.31
N LEU A 166 9.43 -24.50 16.54
CA LEU A 166 10.67 -23.91 17.00
C LEU A 166 11.50 -24.88 17.84
N GLU A 167 12.82 -24.69 17.83
CA GLU A 167 13.76 -25.57 18.55
C GLU A 167 13.52 -25.61 20.06
N ASP A 168 12.98 -24.53 20.64
CA ASP A 168 12.65 -24.44 22.07
C ASP A 168 11.31 -25.08 22.44
N GLY A 169 10.58 -25.61 21.44
CA GLY A 169 9.26 -26.20 21.59
C GLY A 169 8.12 -25.20 21.59
N GLU A 170 8.41 -23.91 21.39
CA GLU A 170 7.39 -22.91 21.11
C GLU A 170 6.89 -23.03 19.67
N ARG A 171 5.80 -22.34 19.36
CA ARG A 171 5.20 -22.29 18.05
C ARG A 171 5.29 -20.87 17.48
N GLY A 172 5.46 -20.77 16.17
CA GLY A 172 5.62 -19.50 15.48
C GLY A 172 4.64 -19.30 14.32
N ASP A 173 4.54 -18.06 13.91
CA ASP A 173 3.70 -17.62 12.80
C ASP A 173 4.38 -17.93 11.46
N ILE A 174 3.66 -18.64 10.57
CA ILE A 174 4.15 -19.05 9.26
C ILE A 174 4.56 -17.84 8.40
N THR A 175 3.79 -16.76 8.45
CA THR A 175 4.08 -15.57 7.65
C THR A 175 5.32 -14.83 8.12
N GLU A 176 5.65 -14.93 9.41
CA GLU A 176 6.85 -14.35 9.99
C GLU A 176 8.11 -15.14 9.61
N TYR A 177 8.07 -16.46 9.79
CA TYR A 177 9.24 -17.31 9.60
C TYR A 177 9.58 -17.54 8.13
N TYR A 178 8.60 -17.43 7.22
CA TYR A 178 8.79 -17.53 5.78
C TYR A 178 8.85 -16.18 5.06
N SER A 179 8.81 -15.06 5.79
CA SER A 179 8.70 -13.71 5.22
C SER A 179 7.54 -13.56 4.25
N ALA A 180 6.42 -14.23 4.51
CA ALA A 180 5.22 -14.25 3.67
C ALA A 180 4.20 -13.15 4.08
N GLN A 181 4.68 -11.99 4.54
CA GLN A 181 3.80 -10.84 4.83
C GLN A 181 3.23 -10.19 3.57
N SER A 182 3.93 -10.34 2.46
CA SER A 182 3.47 -9.92 1.14
C SER A 182 3.32 -11.16 0.28
N ILE A 183 2.12 -11.39 -0.23
CA ILE A 183 1.79 -12.47 -1.14
C ILE A 183 1.49 -11.90 -2.54
N PRO A 184 1.71 -12.67 -3.61
CA PRO A 184 2.14 -14.07 -3.61
C PRO A 184 3.59 -14.26 -3.14
N LEU A 185 3.86 -15.43 -2.62
CA LEU A 185 5.21 -15.93 -2.42
C LEU A 185 5.20 -17.41 -2.82
N ALA A 186 5.99 -17.77 -3.82
CA ALA A 186 6.23 -19.15 -4.21
C ALA A 186 7.68 -19.53 -3.92
N LEU A 187 7.88 -20.69 -3.33
CA LEU A 187 9.20 -21.25 -3.01
C LEU A 187 9.35 -22.62 -3.64
N VAL A 188 10.53 -22.94 -4.14
CA VAL A 188 10.93 -24.31 -4.44
C VAL A 188 11.87 -24.77 -3.33
N ILE A 189 11.52 -25.87 -2.69
CA ILE A 189 12.29 -26.48 -1.60
C ILE A 189 12.81 -27.81 -2.11
N ASP A 190 14.11 -28.03 -2.00
CA ASP A 190 14.73 -29.29 -2.43
C ASP A 190 14.43 -30.46 -1.47
N HIS A 191 14.81 -31.66 -1.85
CA HIS A 191 14.58 -32.91 -1.12
C HIS A 191 15.17 -32.93 0.31
N GLU A 192 16.18 -32.11 0.57
CA GLU A 192 16.80 -31.95 1.91
C GLU A 192 16.15 -30.81 2.71
N GLY A 193 15.36 -29.94 2.09
CA GLY A 193 14.61 -28.87 2.73
C GLY A 193 15.27 -27.51 2.67
N PHE A 194 16.08 -27.26 1.66
CA PHE A 194 16.63 -25.92 1.39
C PHE A 194 15.84 -25.25 0.28
N VAL A 195 15.67 -23.93 0.38
CA VAL A 195 15.07 -23.16 -0.70
C VAL A 195 16.06 -23.02 -1.83
N VAL A 196 15.63 -23.32 -3.04
CA VAL A 196 16.44 -23.24 -4.28
C VAL A 196 15.87 -22.25 -5.29
N ALA A 197 14.60 -21.86 -5.16
CA ALA A 197 14.02 -20.76 -5.91
C ALA A 197 12.96 -20.01 -5.09
N LYS A 198 12.75 -18.74 -5.43
CA LYS A 198 11.77 -17.87 -4.78
C LYS A 198 11.20 -16.88 -5.78
N GLU A 199 9.86 -16.79 -5.84
CA GLU A 199 9.14 -15.77 -6.58
C GLU A 199 8.14 -15.02 -5.70
N ASN A 200 8.08 -13.70 -5.87
CA ASN A 200 7.19 -12.80 -5.12
C ASN A 200 6.09 -12.20 -5.99
N THR A 201 5.94 -12.67 -7.21
CA THR A 201 4.96 -12.17 -8.16
C THR A 201 4.40 -13.32 -9.00
N GLY A 202 3.14 -13.22 -9.39
CA GLY A 202 2.54 -14.17 -10.35
C GLY A 202 2.98 -13.94 -11.80
N THR A 203 3.77 -12.88 -12.06
CA THR A 203 4.21 -12.50 -13.39
C THR A 203 5.69 -12.11 -13.38
N PRO A 204 6.61 -13.07 -13.13
CA PRO A 204 8.05 -12.77 -13.09
C PRO A 204 8.58 -12.33 -14.45
N LEU A 205 9.57 -11.43 -14.43
CA LEU A 205 10.14 -10.79 -15.64
C LEU A 205 10.75 -11.80 -16.63
N ASP A 206 11.26 -12.90 -16.14
CA ASP A 206 11.84 -13.98 -16.96
C ASP A 206 10.80 -15.00 -17.47
N GLY A 207 9.52 -14.80 -17.13
CA GLY A 207 8.44 -15.70 -17.49
C GLY A 207 8.57 -17.05 -16.82
N TRP A 208 8.92 -17.10 -15.54
CA TRP A 208 9.07 -18.30 -14.70
C TRP A 208 10.30 -19.17 -14.99
N LYS A 209 11.13 -18.83 -15.98
CA LYS A 209 12.25 -19.70 -16.41
C LYS A 209 13.20 -20.09 -15.30
N SER A 210 13.55 -19.16 -14.42
CA SER A 210 14.46 -19.43 -13.30
C SER A 210 13.81 -20.36 -12.27
N PHE A 211 12.53 -20.20 -12.03
CA PHE A 211 11.75 -21.01 -11.11
C PHE A 211 11.60 -22.45 -11.63
N ASP A 212 11.19 -22.59 -12.89
CA ASP A 212 11.01 -23.90 -13.54
C ASP A 212 12.34 -24.66 -13.65
N SER A 213 13.43 -23.96 -14.03
CA SER A 213 14.77 -24.57 -14.08
C SER A 213 15.26 -25.03 -12.71
N ALA A 214 14.87 -24.34 -11.63
CA ALA A 214 15.22 -24.76 -10.28
C ALA A 214 14.44 -26.01 -9.85
N ILE A 215 13.18 -26.17 -10.28
CA ILE A 215 12.39 -27.40 -10.06
C ILE A 215 13.07 -28.58 -10.77
N GLU A 216 13.45 -28.42 -12.04
CA GLU A 216 14.15 -29.46 -12.80
C GLU A 216 15.48 -29.83 -12.13
N ALA A 217 16.29 -28.85 -11.74
CA ALA A 217 17.57 -29.10 -11.08
C ALA A 217 17.39 -29.80 -9.72
N ALA A 218 16.36 -29.39 -8.94
CA ALA A 218 16.05 -30.03 -7.66
C ALA A 218 15.55 -31.47 -7.83
N ASN A 219 14.73 -31.74 -8.87
CA ASN A 219 14.28 -33.10 -9.21
C ASN A 219 15.46 -34.02 -9.52
N LEU A 220 16.50 -33.49 -10.18
CA LEU A 220 17.73 -34.26 -10.50
C LEU A 220 18.72 -34.32 -9.31
N GLY A 221 18.49 -33.58 -8.19
CA GLY A 221 19.45 -33.48 -7.11
C GLY A 221 20.64 -32.57 -7.40
N GLU A 222 20.54 -31.69 -8.39
CA GLU A 222 21.62 -30.81 -8.87
C GLU A 222 21.43 -29.34 -8.44
N ALA A 223 20.59 -29.08 -7.42
CA ALA A 223 20.22 -27.73 -7.00
C ALA A 223 21.05 -27.15 -5.84
N GLU A 224 22.16 -27.80 -5.41
CA GLU A 224 22.96 -27.33 -4.27
C GLU A 224 23.49 -25.91 -4.43
N ASP A 225 23.95 -25.56 -5.64
CA ASP A 225 24.47 -24.21 -5.95
C ASP A 225 23.36 -23.13 -5.99
N LEU A 226 22.09 -23.51 -6.03
CA LEU A 226 20.93 -22.64 -6.04
C LEU A 226 20.40 -22.35 -4.63
N ARG A 227 20.90 -23.06 -3.61
CA ARG A 227 20.41 -22.95 -2.23
C ARG A 227 20.52 -21.53 -1.69
N MET A 228 19.46 -21.04 -1.07
CA MET A 228 19.39 -19.75 -0.42
C MET A 228 18.77 -19.89 0.97
N GLY A 229 19.14 -18.98 1.89
CA GLY A 229 18.50 -18.90 3.20
C GLY A 229 17.21 -18.09 3.17
N ILE A 230 16.27 -18.44 4.04
CA ILE A 230 15.10 -17.62 4.35
C ILE A 230 15.41 -16.77 5.58
N LYS A 231 15.16 -15.48 5.47
CA LYS A 231 15.29 -14.57 6.62
C LYS A 231 13.94 -14.41 7.28
N LYS A 232 13.90 -14.61 8.59
CA LYS A 232 12.73 -14.26 9.40
C LYS A 232 12.39 -12.79 9.20
N ALA A 233 11.12 -12.47 8.99
CA ALA A 233 10.67 -11.10 8.84
C ALA A 233 10.97 -10.28 10.10
N ASP A 234 11.55 -9.09 9.90
CA ASP A 234 11.79 -8.18 11.02
C ASP A 234 10.47 -7.53 11.45
N ARG A 235 9.84 -8.12 12.44
CA ARG A 235 8.67 -7.57 13.15
C ARG A 235 9.10 -6.71 14.35
N SER A 236 10.39 -6.36 14.45
CA SER A 236 10.84 -5.52 15.55
C SER A 236 10.09 -4.19 15.55
N VAL A 237 9.75 -3.73 16.75
CA VAL A 237 9.07 -2.44 16.97
C VAL A 237 9.82 -1.30 16.28
N SER A 238 11.15 -1.38 16.22
CA SER A 238 12.00 -0.39 15.54
C SER A 238 11.90 -0.46 14.01
N GLY A 239 11.90 -1.65 13.42
CA GLY A 239 11.76 -1.85 11.98
C GLY A 239 10.41 -1.34 11.48
N VAL A 240 9.33 -1.74 12.15
CA VAL A 240 7.97 -1.30 11.85
C VAL A 240 7.80 0.22 12.00
N PHE A 241 8.44 0.82 13.03
CA PHE A 241 8.45 2.27 13.19
C PHE A 241 9.12 3.00 12.01
N ILE A 242 10.26 2.48 11.53
CA ILE A 242 10.97 3.04 10.38
C ILE A 242 10.13 2.92 9.10
N ILE A 243 9.50 1.77 8.88
CA ILE A 243 8.57 1.59 7.74
C ILE A 243 7.44 2.61 7.80
N GLY A 244 6.85 2.80 8.98
CA GLY A 244 5.82 3.83 9.20
C GLY A 244 6.31 5.25 8.89
N LEU A 245 7.54 5.60 9.28
CA LEU A 245 8.16 6.89 8.96
C LEU A 245 8.28 7.09 7.44
N PHE A 246 8.81 6.11 6.71
CA PHE A 246 8.95 6.20 5.25
C PHE A 246 7.59 6.28 4.55
N LEU A 247 6.64 5.47 4.98
CA LEU A 247 5.28 5.53 4.44
C LEU A 247 4.64 6.91 4.68
N GLY A 248 4.84 7.51 5.86
CA GLY A 248 4.35 8.85 6.14
C GLY A 248 4.95 9.93 5.23
N ILE A 249 6.21 9.80 4.82
CA ILE A 249 6.82 10.68 3.81
C ILE A 249 6.12 10.51 2.46
N LEU A 250 5.93 9.28 2.00
CA LEU A 250 5.23 8.99 0.74
C LEU A 250 3.80 9.52 0.73
N VAL A 251 3.07 9.32 1.83
CA VAL A 251 1.71 9.80 2.03
C VAL A 251 1.65 11.34 1.97
N TYR A 252 2.59 12.03 2.62
CA TYR A 252 2.64 13.49 2.63
C TYR A 252 2.88 14.10 1.24
N PHE A 253 3.73 13.48 0.45
CA PHE A 253 4.03 13.90 -0.93
C PHE A 253 3.17 13.21 -1.99
N SER A 254 2.06 12.59 -1.59
CA SER A 254 1.15 11.94 -2.54
C SER A 254 0.65 12.92 -3.62
N PRO A 255 0.38 12.44 -4.84
CA PRO A 255 0.00 13.30 -5.96
C PRO A 255 -1.27 14.11 -5.72
N CYS A 256 -2.15 13.67 -4.82
CA CYS A 256 -3.37 14.40 -4.46
C CYS A 256 -3.11 15.50 -3.41
N ALA A 257 -2.15 15.29 -2.51
CA ALA A 257 -1.76 16.28 -1.53
C ALA A 257 -0.95 17.43 -2.16
N PHE A 258 -0.19 17.13 -3.20
CA PHE A 258 0.68 18.11 -3.87
C PHE A 258 -0.05 19.36 -4.39
N PRO A 259 -1.24 19.30 -5.04
CA PRO A 259 -1.96 20.50 -5.48
C PRO A 259 -2.53 21.34 -4.34
N VAL A 260 -2.75 20.73 -3.17
CA VAL A 260 -3.33 21.41 -1.99
C VAL A 260 -2.26 22.21 -1.25
N LEU A 261 -0.98 21.78 -1.29
CA LEU A 261 0.16 22.47 -0.68
C LEU A 261 0.29 23.95 -1.11
N PRO A 262 0.30 24.30 -2.42
CA PRO A 262 0.33 25.69 -2.85
C PRO A 262 -0.88 26.51 -2.37
N SER A 263 -2.05 25.89 -2.29
CA SER A 263 -3.26 26.56 -1.75
C SER A 263 -3.09 26.85 -0.26
N PHE A 264 -2.50 25.94 0.50
CA PHE A 264 -2.14 26.15 1.90
C PHE A 264 -1.16 27.30 2.07
N ILE A 265 -0.09 27.29 1.30
CA ILE A 265 0.92 28.33 1.35
C ILE A 265 0.32 29.69 1.04
N THR A 266 -0.53 29.76 0.01
CA THR A 266 -1.23 31.01 -0.35
C THR A 266 -2.14 31.51 0.76
N TYR A 267 -2.89 30.60 1.39
CA TYR A 267 -3.75 30.91 2.51
C TYR A 267 -2.95 31.40 3.73
N TYR A 268 -1.87 30.70 4.09
CA TYR A 268 -0.99 31.13 5.18
C TYR A 268 -0.40 32.51 4.95
N LEU A 269 0.00 32.81 3.71
CA LEU A 269 0.51 34.12 3.33
C LEU A 269 -0.56 35.21 3.38
N SER A 270 -1.81 34.90 3.00
CA SER A 270 -2.93 35.85 3.07
C SER A 270 -3.26 36.23 4.53
N LEU A 271 -3.17 35.28 5.46
CA LEU A 271 -3.31 35.57 6.89
C LEU A 271 -2.26 36.54 7.40
N GLY A 272 -1.03 36.42 6.94
CA GLY A 272 0.02 37.34 7.31
C GLY A 272 -0.15 38.76 6.73
N MET A 273 -0.67 38.87 5.49
CA MET A 273 -1.01 40.18 4.93
C MET A 273 -2.15 40.85 5.73
N ARG A 274 -3.14 40.06 6.13
CA ARG A 274 -4.25 40.54 6.96
C ARG A 274 -3.77 41.02 8.35
N GLU A 275 -2.79 40.32 8.94
CA GLU A 275 -2.15 40.79 10.20
C GLU A 275 -1.54 42.21 10.03
N ASP A 276 -0.80 42.40 8.94
CA ASP A 276 -0.13 43.68 8.67
C ASP A 276 -1.16 44.79 8.44
N GLU A 277 -2.29 44.54 7.79
CA GLU A 277 -3.39 45.48 7.61
C GLU A 277 -4.04 45.86 8.98
N LEU A 278 -4.42 44.83 9.77
CA LEU A 278 -5.03 45.06 11.09
C LEU A 278 -4.11 45.79 12.06
N ARG A 279 -2.79 45.56 11.92
CA ARG A 279 -1.77 46.26 12.71
C ARG A 279 -1.70 47.74 12.32
N GLN A 280 -1.77 48.06 11.02
CA GLN A 280 -1.77 49.45 10.52
C GLN A 280 -3.04 50.18 10.92
N GLU A 281 -4.18 49.51 10.98
CA GLU A 281 -5.45 50.08 11.42
C GLU A 281 -5.59 50.20 12.94
N GLY A 282 -4.63 49.69 13.72
CA GLY A 282 -4.68 49.67 15.19
C GLY A 282 -5.73 48.75 15.80
N LYS A 283 -6.31 47.87 15.01
CA LYS A 283 -7.38 46.94 15.40
C LYS A 283 -6.89 45.54 15.75
N LEU A 284 -5.58 45.30 15.76
CA LEU A 284 -5.04 43.97 16.01
C LEU A 284 -5.24 43.57 17.48
N THR A 285 -6.16 42.64 17.71
CA THR A 285 -6.35 41.98 19.01
C THR A 285 -5.67 40.62 18.98
N GLY A 286 -4.37 40.59 19.33
CA GLY A 286 -3.60 39.34 19.40
C GLY A 286 -2.32 39.37 18.56
N ARG A 287 -1.47 38.36 18.76
CA ARG A 287 -0.23 38.18 18.02
C ARG A 287 -0.39 36.98 17.07
N MET A 288 0.08 37.15 15.84
CA MET A 288 0.19 36.00 14.91
C MET A 288 1.07 34.91 15.54
N PRO A 289 0.61 33.65 15.61
CA PRO A 289 1.43 32.58 16.11
C PRO A 289 2.67 32.37 15.20
N ASN A 290 3.73 31.85 15.81
CA ASN A 290 4.94 31.53 15.06
C ASN A 290 4.62 30.49 13.95
N SER A 291 5.36 30.48 12.85
CA SER A 291 5.18 29.55 11.71
C SER A 291 5.14 28.08 12.14
N PHE A 292 5.96 27.70 13.12
CA PHE A 292 5.97 26.37 13.71
C PHE A 292 4.70 26.07 14.54
N GLU A 293 4.17 27.07 15.25
CA GLU A 293 2.93 26.94 16.00
C GLU A 293 1.74 26.76 15.05
N VAL A 294 1.72 27.49 13.94
CA VAL A 294 0.71 27.36 12.89
C VAL A 294 0.78 25.96 12.25
N GLY A 295 1.98 25.46 11.95
CA GLY A 295 2.19 24.10 11.46
C GLY A 295 1.71 23.05 12.46
N GLY A 296 1.95 23.27 13.76
CA GLY A 296 1.47 22.40 14.83
C GLY A 296 -0.07 22.32 14.88
N TYR A 297 -0.79 23.43 14.74
CA TYR A 297 -2.26 23.41 14.68
C TYR A 297 -2.78 22.72 13.42
N ALA A 298 -2.14 22.91 12.27
CA ALA A 298 -2.49 22.19 11.05
C ALA A 298 -2.25 20.68 11.19
N ALA A 299 -1.12 20.30 11.78
CA ALA A 299 -0.81 18.89 12.08
C ALA A 299 -1.81 18.27 13.08
N LEU A 300 -2.24 19.00 14.10
CA LEU A 300 -3.31 18.55 15.00
C LEU A 300 -4.63 18.32 14.27
N GLY A 301 -4.96 19.18 13.29
CA GLY A 301 -6.14 18.99 12.44
C GLY A 301 -6.05 17.70 11.63
N GLN A 302 -4.88 17.42 11.02
CA GLN A 302 -4.61 16.18 10.29
C GLN A 302 -4.75 14.96 11.21
N LEU A 303 -4.11 15.01 12.37
CA LEU A 303 -4.17 13.93 13.37
C LEU A 303 -5.62 13.62 13.78
N THR A 304 -6.40 14.66 14.06
CA THR A 304 -7.82 14.49 14.43
C THR A 304 -8.60 13.80 13.31
N PHE A 305 -8.38 14.22 12.06
CA PHE A 305 -9.03 13.61 10.91
C PHE A 305 -8.67 12.12 10.78
N PHE A 306 -7.40 11.77 10.78
CA PHE A 306 -6.95 10.37 10.65
C PHE A 306 -7.42 9.52 11.84
N THR A 307 -7.45 10.07 13.04
CA THR A 307 -7.97 9.36 14.22
C THR A 307 -9.46 9.05 14.08
N ILE A 308 -10.27 10.02 13.64
CA ILE A 308 -11.71 9.83 13.44
C ILE A 308 -11.96 8.79 12.36
N VAL A 309 -11.27 8.92 11.21
CA VAL A 309 -11.39 7.96 10.10
C VAL A 309 -10.93 6.57 10.52
N GLY A 310 -9.82 6.46 11.27
CA GLY A 310 -9.32 5.20 11.79
C GLY A 310 -10.31 4.51 12.73
N ILE A 311 -10.94 5.24 13.64
CA ILE A 311 -11.98 4.72 14.54
C ILE A 311 -13.21 4.23 13.75
N ILE A 312 -13.63 5.00 12.73
CA ILE A 312 -14.78 4.62 11.89
C ILE A 312 -14.46 3.32 11.14
N ILE A 313 -13.26 3.23 10.53
CA ILE A 313 -12.85 2.03 9.77
C ILE A 313 -12.75 0.83 10.70
N PHE A 314 -12.12 0.98 11.87
CA PHE A 314 -12.00 -0.08 12.87
C PHE A 314 -13.39 -0.58 13.32
N GLY A 315 -14.32 0.32 13.62
CA GLY A 315 -15.68 -0.05 13.99
C GLY A 315 -16.50 -0.71 12.86
N LEU A 316 -16.24 -0.34 11.59
CA LEU A 316 -16.89 -0.98 10.44
C LEU A 316 -16.28 -2.36 10.11
N SER A 317 -14.99 -2.56 10.35
CA SER A 317 -14.29 -3.82 10.04
C SER A 317 -14.81 -5.00 10.85
N GLU A 318 -15.38 -4.76 12.05
CA GLU A 318 -16.03 -5.79 12.84
C GLU A 318 -17.42 -6.22 12.33
N VAL A 319 -18.05 -5.38 11.47
CA VAL A 319 -19.47 -5.59 11.05
C VAL A 319 -19.58 -6.04 9.60
N ILE A 320 -18.63 -5.69 8.76
CA ILE A 320 -18.69 -5.94 7.32
C ILE A 320 -17.39 -6.67 6.90
N PRO A 321 -17.48 -7.83 6.21
CA PRO A 321 -16.32 -8.45 5.59
C PRO A 321 -15.76 -7.48 4.53
N LEU A 322 -14.62 -6.85 4.85
CA LEU A 322 -14.07 -5.75 4.06
C LEU A 322 -13.51 -6.20 2.70
N SER A 323 -13.13 -7.47 2.54
CA SER A 323 -12.39 -7.97 1.40
C SER A 323 -13.09 -7.74 0.05
N GLY A 324 -14.35 -8.15 -0.09
CA GLY A 324 -15.10 -7.95 -1.34
C GLY A 324 -15.51 -6.50 -1.62
N VAL A 325 -15.61 -5.66 -0.59
CA VAL A 325 -15.99 -4.24 -0.71
C VAL A 325 -14.78 -3.38 -1.06
N LEU A 326 -13.59 -3.74 -0.59
CA LEU A 326 -12.35 -2.96 -0.81
C LEU A 326 -12.01 -2.80 -2.30
N HIS A 327 -12.15 -3.85 -3.09
CA HIS A 327 -11.87 -3.82 -4.53
C HIS A 327 -12.81 -2.83 -5.26
N GLN A 328 -14.12 -2.88 -4.96
CA GLN A 328 -15.09 -1.97 -5.57
C GLN A 328 -14.89 -0.52 -5.12
N VAL A 329 -14.53 -0.31 -3.85
CA VAL A 329 -14.18 1.02 -3.32
C VAL A 329 -12.93 1.55 -4.00
N ALA A 330 -11.91 0.73 -4.23
CA ALA A 330 -10.68 1.14 -4.93
C ALA A 330 -10.98 1.57 -6.39
N ILE A 331 -11.84 0.84 -7.11
CA ILE A 331 -12.30 1.22 -8.46
C ILE A 331 -13.07 2.55 -8.42
N ALA A 332 -13.97 2.73 -7.44
CA ALA A 332 -14.72 3.98 -7.28
C ALA A 332 -13.79 5.17 -6.98
N ILE A 333 -12.76 4.98 -6.16
CA ILE A 333 -11.72 5.98 -5.87
C ILE A 333 -10.95 6.33 -7.15
N ALA A 334 -10.56 5.35 -7.96
CA ALA A 334 -9.85 5.60 -9.22
C ALA A 334 -10.68 6.44 -10.20
N TRP A 335 -11.97 6.17 -10.34
CA TRP A 335 -12.88 7.00 -11.11
C TRP A 335 -13.04 8.40 -10.53
N LEU A 336 -13.14 8.52 -9.21
CA LEU A 336 -13.22 9.81 -8.53
C LEU A 336 -11.99 10.67 -8.82
N LEU A 337 -10.77 10.09 -8.76
CA LEU A 337 -9.51 10.77 -9.10
C LEU A 337 -9.51 11.29 -10.53
N LEU A 338 -9.96 10.47 -11.48
CA LEU A 338 -10.06 10.88 -12.89
C LEU A 338 -11.05 12.05 -13.09
N ILE A 339 -12.22 11.96 -12.47
CA ILE A 339 -13.24 13.00 -12.55
C ILE A 339 -12.74 14.29 -11.91
N LEU A 340 -12.19 14.23 -10.69
CA LEU A 340 -11.66 15.40 -9.99
C LEU A 340 -10.47 16.03 -10.71
N GLY A 341 -9.53 15.23 -11.22
CA GLY A 341 -8.40 15.70 -12.02
C GLY A 341 -8.87 16.42 -13.28
N SER A 342 -9.84 15.85 -13.99
CA SER A 342 -10.45 16.46 -15.19
C SER A 342 -11.19 17.76 -14.88
N LEU A 343 -11.97 17.79 -13.82
CA LEU A 343 -12.69 19.01 -13.36
C LEU A 343 -11.71 20.09 -12.90
N MET A 344 -10.62 19.70 -12.27
CA MET A 344 -9.56 20.62 -11.84
C MET A 344 -8.86 21.23 -13.05
N LEU A 345 -8.55 20.44 -14.08
CA LEU A 345 -7.93 20.89 -15.31
C LEU A 345 -8.83 21.87 -16.07
N LEU A 346 -10.13 21.57 -16.13
CA LEU A 346 -11.15 22.39 -16.81
C LEU A 346 -11.60 23.63 -16.00
N GLY A 347 -10.95 23.92 -14.87
CA GLY A 347 -11.23 25.11 -14.06
C GLY A 347 -12.54 25.07 -13.23
N TRP A 348 -13.26 23.95 -13.25
CA TRP A 348 -14.56 23.82 -12.55
C TRP A 348 -14.43 23.67 -11.02
N THR A 349 -13.24 23.32 -10.55
CA THR A 349 -12.94 23.24 -9.11
C THR A 349 -13.17 24.54 -8.35
N SER A 350 -13.08 25.70 -9.00
CA SER A 350 -13.42 26.98 -8.38
C SER A 350 -14.88 27.04 -7.92
N HIS A 351 -15.79 26.34 -8.58
CA HIS A 351 -17.22 26.27 -8.21
C HIS A 351 -17.51 25.21 -7.15
N LEU A 352 -16.83 24.06 -7.20
CA LEU A 352 -16.87 23.03 -6.14
C LEU A 352 -16.30 23.59 -4.83
N LEU A 353 -15.12 24.21 -4.90
CA LEU A 353 -14.50 24.88 -3.76
C LEU A 353 -15.36 26.03 -3.23
N ALA A 354 -16.10 26.77 -4.09
CA ALA A 354 -17.03 27.79 -3.63
C ALA A 354 -18.19 27.22 -2.81
N GLY A 355 -18.63 25.99 -3.08
CA GLY A 355 -19.60 25.27 -2.25
C GLY A 355 -19.03 24.88 -0.88
N VAL A 356 -17.83 24.29 -0.89
CA VAL A 356 -17.10 23.95 0.33
C VAL A 356 -16.65 25.21 1.08
N GLN A 357 -16.22 26.25 0.37
CA GLN A 357 -15.91 27.55 0.94
C GLN A 357 -17.14 28.20 1.59
N ARG A 358 -18.35 28.10 1.00
CA ARG A 358 -19.56 28.58 1.65
C ARG A 358 -19.85 27.87 2.98
N ILE A 359 -19.58 26.58 3.06
CA ILE A 359 -19.71 25.82 4.31
C ILE A 359 -18.61 26.22 5.27
N LEU A 360 -17.37 26.33 4.80
CA LEU A 360 -16.23 26.78 5.61
C LEU A 360 -16.39 28.24 6.02
N ASP A 361 -16.90 29.12 5.15
CA ASP A 361 -17.18 30.53 5.44
C ASP A 361 -18.28 30.72 6.50
N GLN A 362 -19.17 29.74 6.69
CA GLN A 362 -20.08 29.73 7.85
C GLN A 362 -19.35 29.46 9.17
N TYR A 363 -18.22 28.78 9.11
CA TYR A 363 -17.39 28.44 10.28
C TYR A 363 -16.07 29.24 10.36
N GLN A 364 -15.63 29.85 9.26
CA GLN A 364 -14.52 30.79 9.23
C GLN A 364 -15.01 32.18 9.63
N THR A 365 -14.19 32.89 10.40
CA THR A 365 -14.41 34.29 10.76
C THR A 365 -14.63 35.09 9.48
N ARG A 366 -15.80 35.72 9.34
CA ARG A 366 -16.07 36.68 8.25
C ARG A 366 -15.05 37.79 8.27
N GLU A 367 -14.75 38.39 7.12
CA GLU A 367 -13.88 39.58 7.00
C GLU A 367 -14.29 40.74 7.93
N THR A 368 -15.53 40.69 8.46
CA THR A 368 -16.12 41.64 9.37
C THR A 368 -15.89 41.35 10.85
N ASP A 369 -15.37 40.15 11.23
CA ASP A 369 -15.13 39.81 12.62
C ASP A 369 -13.82 40.44 13.09
N GLU A 370 -13.91 41.27 14.15
CA GLU A 370 -12.79 41.92 14.83
C GLU A 370 -11.85 40.90 15.54
N ILE A 371 -12.23 39.61 15.56
CA ILE A 371 -11.48 38.56 16.27
C ILE A 371 -10.66 37.75 15.26
N PHE A 372 -9.36 37.98 15.25
CA PHE A 372 -8.39 37.23 14.46
C PHE A 372 -8.07 35.87 15.11
N THR A 373 -8.53 34.75 14.52
CA THR A 373 -8.37 33.40 15.06
C THR A 373 -7.54 32.50 14.15
N PRO A 374 -6.24 32.78 13.90
CA PRO A 374 -5.42 32.03 12.96
C PRO A 374 -5.23 30.59 13.38
N ARG A 375 -5.20 30.28 14.67
CA ARG A 375 -5.03 28.92 15.22
C ARG A 375 -6.17 27.99 14.81
N ARG A 376 -7.42 28.45 14.99
CA ARG A 376 -8.63 27.69 14.61
C ARG A 376 -8.68 27.46 13.11
N ASN A 377 -8.37 28.48 12.32
CA ASN A 377 -8.39 28.39 10.88
C ASN A 377 -7.36 27.39 10.36
N MET A 378 -6.16 27.36 10.95
CA MET A 378 -5.11 26.40 10.58
C MET A 378 -5.46 24.96 10.98
N TYR A 379 -6.08 24.76 12.12
CA TYR A 379 -6.60 23.47 12.56
C TYR A 379 -7.66 22.92 11.57
N LEU A 380 -8.66 23.74 11.23
CA LEU A 380 -9.69 23.37 10.25
C LEU A 380 -9.08 23.11 8.86
N TRP A 381 -8.07 23.89 8.51
CA TRP A 381 -7.36 23.69 7.26
C TRP A 381 -6.60 22.35 7.24
N GLY A 382 -5.98 21.94 8.34
CA GLY A 382 -5.35 20.63 8.48
C GLY A 382 -6.33 19.47 8.29
N ILE A 383 -7.56 19.59 8.83
CA ILE A 383 -8.65 18.63 8.57
C ILE A 383 -8.99 18.58 7.08
N GLY A 384 -9.18 19.75 6.46
CA GLY A 384 -9.50 19.83 5.02
C GLY A 384 -8.41 19.30 4.11
N TYR A 385 -7.13 19.50 4.47
CA TYR A 385 -5.99 18.94 3.75
C TYR A 385 -6.00 17.40 3.77
N SER A 386 -6.21 16.82 4.95
CA SER A 386 -6.27 15.37 5.10
C SER A 386 -7.48 14.78 4.37
N ALA A 387 -8.63 15.44 4.45
CA ALA A 387 -9.82 15.02 3.72
C ALA A 387 -9.62 15.03 2.20
N ALA A 388 -8.89 16.03 1.67
CA ALA A 388 -8.58 16.11 0.24
C ALA A 388 -7.51 15.12 -0.22
N SER A 389 -6.71 14.58 0.70
CA SER A 389 -5.62 13.63 0.39
C SER A 389 -5.98 12.17 0.66
N VAL A 390 -7.14 11.87 1.25
CA VAL A 390 -7.56 10.51 1.64
C VAL A 390 -7.53 9.55 0.47
N ASP A 391 -8.02 9.96 -0.69
CA ASP A 391 -8.18 9.10 -1.85
C ASP A 391 -6.86 8.44 -2.30
N CYS A 392 -5.75 9.19 -2.30
CA CYS A 392 -4.44 8.65 -2.67
C CYS A 392 -3.72 7.94 -1.52
N THR A 393 -3.98 8.38 -0.29
CA THR A 393 -3.31 7.83 0.88
C THR A 393 -3.96 6.53 1.33
N ALA A 394 -5.25 6.35 1.08
CA ALA A 394 -5.99 5.15 1.44
C ALA A 394 -5.37 3.89 0.82
N ALA A 395 -5.00 3.93 -0.45
CA ALA A 395 -4.41 2.79 -1.16
C ALA A 395 -3.08 2.31 -0.55
N ALA A 396 -2.31 3.19 0.09
CA ALA A 396 -1.04 2.85 0.75
C ALA A 396 -1.21 2.60 2.25
N VAL A 397 -2.10 3.37 2.92
CA VAL A 397 -2.26 3.30 4.37
C VAL A 397 -3.11 2.11 4.80
N PHE A 398 -4.18 1.77 4.06
CA PHE A 398 -5.04 0.65 4.44
C PHE A 398 -4.32 -0.70 4.47
N PRO A 399 -3.56 -1.12 3.42
CA PRO A 399 -2.80 -2.36 3.49
C PRO A 399 -1.77 -2.35 4.63
N PHE A 400 -1.12 -1.22 4.86
CA PHE A 400 -0.16 -1.08 5.95
C PHE A 400 -0.83 -1.21 7.33
N VAL A 401 -1.96 -0.54 7.55
CA VAL A 401 -2.70 -0.65 8.81
C VAL A 401 -3.26 -2.06 9.00
N ALA A 402 -3.81 -2.68 7.95
CA ALA A 402 -4.26 -4.06 8.00
C ALA A 402 -3.10 -5.01 8.36
N TRP A 403 -1.92 -4.84 7.75
CA TRP A 403 -0.73 -5.61 8.11
C TRP A 403 -0.32 -5.38 9.57
N LEU A 404 -0.35 -4.14 10.07
CA LEU A 404 0.00 -3.84 11.46
C LEU A 404 -0.90 -4.56 12.49
N THR A 405 -2.17 -4.81 12.17
CA THR A 405 -3.09 -5.54 13.07
C THR A 405 -2.66 -7.00 13.25
N VAL A 406 -1.96 -7.57 12.27
CA VAL A 406 -1.43 -8.93 12.29
C VAL A 406 -0.10 -9.04 13.05
N VAL A 407 0.73 -7.98 12.99
CA VAL A 407 2.09 -8.00 13.55
C VAL A 407 2.11 -7.95 15.09
N GLY A 408 1.06 -7.42 15.70
CA GLY A 408 0.90 -7.34 17.15
C GLY A 408 0.81 -5.90 17.70
N GLU A 409 0.32 -5.77 18.93
CA GLU A 409 -0.02 -4.45 19.52
C GLU A 409 1.15 -3.47 19.59
N GLY A 410 2.36 -3.94 19.94
CA GLY A 410 3.56 -3.09 20.02
C GLY A 410 4.00 -2.56 18.66
N ALA A 411 3.95 -3.39 17.65
CA ALA A 411 4.28 -3.02 16.27
C ALA A 411 3.20 -2.10 15.67
N PHE A 412 1.92 -2.34 15.99
CA PHE A 412 0.82 -1.47 15.60
C PHE A 412 1.00 -0.03 16.10
N ILE A 413 1.29 0.13 17.39
CA ILE A 413 1.55 1.45 17.98
C ILE A 413 2.78 2.11 17.36
N ALA A 414 3.85 1.34 17.13
CA ALA A 414 5.08 1.86 16.55
C ALA A 414 4.91 2.26 15.08
N GLY A 415 4.27 1.44 14.26
CA GLY A 415 4.05 1.72 12.85
C GLY A 415 3.15 2.94 12.62
N LEU A 416 2.02 3.00 13.31
CA LEU A 416 1.16 4.19 13.29
C LEU A 416 1.87 5.42 13.89
N GLY A 417 2.62 5.24 14.98
CA GLY A 417 3.42 6.29 15.59
C GLY A 417 4.44 6.87 14.62
N GLY A 418 5.15 6.03 13.88
CA GLY A 418 6.10 6.42 12.83
C GLY A 418 5.42 7.22 11.70
N LEU A 419 4.30 6.71 11.18
CA LEU A 419 3.52 7.36 10.14
C LEU A 419 3.02 8.75 10.58
N ILE A 420 2.38 8.82 11.74
CA ILE A 420 1.84 10.06 12.31
C ILE A 420 2.97 11.07 12.58
N LEU A 421 4.08 10.61 13.15
CA LEU A 421 5.24 11.46 13.43
C LEU A 421 5.82 12.05 12.15
N SER A 422 5.97 11.26 11.11
CA SER A 422 6.50 11.69 9.82
C SER A 422 5.60 12.75 9.17
N VAL A 423 4.30 12.51 9.06
CA VAL A 423 3.34 13.45 8.47
C VAL A 423 3.30 14.76 9.29
N THR A 424 3.28 14.66 10.62
CA THR A 424 3.26 15.82 11.53
C THR A 424 4.55 16.64 11.40
N MET A 425 5.70 15.98 11.42
CA MET A 425 7.00 16.63 11.30
C MET A 425 7.16 17.34 9.96
N LEU A 426 6.76 16.70 8.86
CA LEU A 426 6.79 17.29 7.53
C LEU A 426 5.87 18.52 7.43
N MET A 427 4.67 18.45 7.99
CA MET A 427 3.74 19.58 8.01
C MET A 427 4.32 20.78 8.75
N VAL A 428 4.90 20.55 9.92
CA VAL A 428 5.55 21.61 10.72
C VAL A 428 6.78 22.16 10.01
N MET A 429 7.60 21.28 9.40
CA MET A 429 8.82 21.67 8.67
C MET A 429 8.47 22.51 7.44
N VAL A 430 7.53 22.08 6.62
CA VAL A 430 7.10 22.82 5.42
C VAL A 430 6.52 24.19 5.80
N THR A 431 5.68 24.23 6.82
CA THR A 431 5.10 25.50 7.30
C THR A 431 6.19 26.42 7.86
N GLY A 432 7.16 25.89 8.59
CA GLY A 432 8.32 26.61 9.09
C GLY A 432 9.18 27.22 7.98
N LEU A 433 9.51 26.41 6.94
CA LEU A 433 10.27 26.85 5.77
C LEU A 433 9.54 27.95 4.99
N VAL A 434 8.22 27.79 4.80
CA VAL A 434 7.38 28.81 4.15
C VAL A 434 7.40 30.11 4.94
N GLY A 435 7.30 30.04 6.27
CA GLY A 435 7.35 31.21 7.13
C GLY A 435 8.69 31.96 7.08
N MET A 436 9.80 31.25 6.93
CA MET A 436 11.13 31.84 6.79
C MET A 436 11.36 32.45 5.39
N GLY A 437 10.82 31.83 4.33
CA GLY A 437 11.01 32.25 2.92
C GLY A 437 9.93 33.18 2.37
N ARG A 438 9.10 33.79 3.22
CA ARG A 438 7.85 34.48 2.88
C ARG A 438 7.89 35.38 1.64
N GLN A 439 8.90 36.26 1.49
CA GLN A 439 8.95 37.20 0.38
C GLN A 439 9.37 36.58 -0.97
N ALA A 440 10.34 35.68 -0.96
CA ALA A 440 10.82 35.02 -2.19
C ALA A 440 9.77 34.05 -2.75
N MET A 441 9.04 33.37 -1.86
CA MET A 441 8.04 32.35 -2.21
C MET A 441 6.75 32.98 -2.76
N ILE A 442 6.33 34.15 -2.28
CA ILE A 442 5.17 34.89 -2.83
C ILE A 442 5.38 35.20 -4.32
N GLY A 443 6.56 35.70 -4.69
CA GLY A 443 6.89 36.02 -6.08
C GLY A 443 6.87 34.79 -6.99
N PHE A 444 7.44 33.68 -6.53
CA PHE A 444 7.49 32.42 -7.26
C PHE A 444 6.10 31.77 -7.42
N LEU A 445 5.34 31.67 -6.34
CA LEU A 445 4.01 31.08 -6.34
C LEU A 445 3.01 31.87 -7.20
N ARG A 446 3.04 33.21 -7.14
CA ARG A 446 2.17 34.04 -7.97
C ARG A 446 2.38 33.81 -9.47
N LYS A 447 3.63 33.53 -9.89
CA LYS A 447 3.99 33.28 -11.28
C LYS A 447 3.73 31.84 -11.72
N SER A 448 3.75 30.89 -10.79
CA SER A 448 3.71 29.44 -11.07
C SER A 448 2.38 28.76 -10.72
N THR A 449 1.44 29.47 -10.10
CA THR A 449 0.19 28.85 -9.57
C THR A 449 -0.61 28.11 -10.66
N GLY A 450 -0.66 28.64 -11.88
CA GLY A 450 -1.38 27.99 -12.98
C GLY A 450 -0.72 26.66 -13.39
N ILE A 451 0.60 26.67 -13.57
CA ILE A 451 1.36 25.48 -13.98
C ILE A 451 1.30 24.42 -12.87
N VAL A 452 1.47 24.81 -11.61
CA VAL A 452 1.43 23.88 -10.45
C VAL A 452 0.05 23.24 -10.33
N LYS A 453 -1.04 24.00 -10.46
CA LYS A 453 -2.40 23.43 -10.46
C LYS A 453 -2.62 22.48 -11.63
N ALA A 454 -2.21 22.84 -12.84
CA ALA A 454 -2.36 21.99 -14.01
C ALA A 454 -1.51 20.71 -13.87
N THR A 455 -0.28 20.81 -13.35
CA THR A 455 0.58 19.64 -13.08
C THR A 455 -0.07 18.70 -12.08
N GLY A 456 -0.62 19.24 -10.99
CA GLY A 456 -1.35 18.43 -10.00
C GLY A 456 -2.58 17.73 -10.59
N ALA A 457 -3.35 18.43 -11.43
CA ALA A 457 -4.50 17.83 -12.12
C ALA A 457 -4.09 16.67 -13.04
N TRP A 458 -3.02 16.84 -13.80
CA TRP A 458 -2.47 15.76 -14.64
C TRP A 458 -1.96 14.57 -13.82
N MET A 459 -1.27 14.83 -12.72
CA MET A 459 -0.81 13.76 -11.82
C MET A 459 -1.97 12.97 -11.22
N MET A 460 -3.06 13.65 -10.81
CA MET A 460 -4.27 12.96 -10.34
C MET A 460 -4.89 12.08 -11.42
N MET A 461 -4.94 12.56 -12.67
CA MET A 461 -5.44 11.75 -13.79
C MET A 461 -4.55 10.54 -14.07
N PHE A 462 -3.23 10.71 -14.06
CA PHE A 462 -2.29 9.58 -14.25
C PHE A 462 -2.42 8.55 -13.11
N ALA A 463 -2.53 9.00 -11.86
CA ALA A 463 -2.75 8.11 -10.73
C ALA A 463 -4.07 7.35 -10.85
N GLY A 464 -5.16 8.04 -11.25
CA GLY A 464 -6.46 7.42 -11.48
C GLY A 464 -6.44 6.39 -12.62
N ILE A 465 -5.79 6.71 -13.76
CA ILE A 465 -5.62 5.77 -14.87
C ILE A 465 -4.76 4.58 -14.44
N GLY A 466 -3.62 4.82 -13.80
CA GLY A 466 -2.72 3.77 -13.33
C GLY A 466 -3.43 2.80 -12.37
N LEU A 467 -4.19 3.35 -11.41
CA LEU A 467 -4.96 2.54 -10.47
C LEU A 467 -6.08 1.75 -11.17
N LEU A 468 -6.80 2.35 -12.12
CA LEU A 468 -7.81 1.63 -12.91
C LEU A 468 -7.19 0.48 -13.71
N VAL A 469 -6.08 0.74 -14.41
CA VAL A 469 -5.39 -0.29 -15.20
C VAL A 469 -4.90 -1.41 -14.28
N TYR A 470 -4.31 -1.08 -13.13
CA TYR A 470 -3.86 -2.05 -12.14
C TYR A 470 -5.00 -2.94 -11.61
N LEU A 471 -6.18 -2.34 -11.34
CA LEU A 471 -7.32 -3.06 -10.76
C LEU A 471 -8.16 -3.83 -11.80
N THR A 472 -8.16 -3.40 -13.06
CA THR A 472 -9.03 -3.98 -14.10
C THR A 472 -8.28 -4.81 -15.14
N GLN A 473 -6.99 -4.55 -15.32
CA GLN A 473 -6.15 -5.22 -16.31
C GLN A 473 -4.73 -5.43 -15.78
N PRO A 474 -4.57 -6.25 -14.75
CA PRO A 474 -3.27 -6.50 -14.14
C PRO A 474 -2.24 -7.06 -15.13
N GLU A 475 -2.67 -7.81 -16.16
CA GLU A 475 -1.83 -8.34 -17.24
C GLU A 475 -1.06 -7.24 -18.00
N ILE A 476 -1.68 -6.07 -18.24
CA ILE A 476 -0.99 -4.96 -18.92
C ILE A 476 0.12 -4.38 -18.02
N VAL A 477 -0.14 -4.29 -16.73
CA VAL A 477 0.86 -3.79 -15.77
C VAL A 477 2.03 -4.76 -15.68
N ALA A 478 1.75 -6.05 -15.61
CA ALA A 478 2.75 -7.10 -15.60
C ALA A 478 3.64 -7.12 -16.86
N SER A 479 3.07 -6.82 -18.03
CA SER A 479 3.84 -6.73 -19.27
C SER A 479 4.73 -5.49 -19.39
N LEU A 480 4.55 -4.48 -18.52
CA LEU A 480 5.29 -3.21 -18.52
C LEU A 480 6.40 -3.14 -17.45
N ILE A 481 6.35 -4.02 -16.46
CA ILE A 481 7.31 -4.15 -15.35
C ILE A 481 8.21 -5.32 -15.57
#